data_4b29fa8c0dca4bd04effc62666006c40
#
_entry.id   4b29fa8c0dca4bd04effc62666006c40
#
_cell.length_a   1.000
_cell.length_b   1.000
_cell.length_c   1.000
_cell.angle_alpha   90.00
_cell.angle_beta   90.00
_cell.angle_gamma   90.00
#
_symmetry.space_group_name_H-M   'P 1'
#
loop_
_entity.id
_entity.type
_entity.pdbx_description
1 polymer ?
#
loop_
_entity_poly.entity_id
_entity_poly.type
_entity_poly.pdbx_seq_one_letter_code
_entity_poly.pdbx_strand_id
1 'polypeptide(L)'
;IDIFNLLATAARTISDIQALNVNKQAAKVSELTKPMLDDIDKRLKDDGYKPGVTTGLRSIDAKMAYRNGNLWYIAARPGVGKTGFMITGAIMAALSGVPVGIFSLEMTKEELMFRIAAQISSVDVEHLMNQKPEESELIQLHENLGRIENLPIYIDDTPALSIMEMRSKTSIMKEKFGIGIVFVDYVQLMTDGSSTSGNFKNREQEISTISRGLKQVAKECDVPVVSLSQLSRDVEKRGDKRPVLSDLRESGSLEQDADGVVFIYRPEYHHEHRDKEGNSTAGSAEIIIAKHRNGSIAARKVRFIAHTTRFVDLDRNLPHPDNRIEPQSNDDSPF
;
A
#
# COMPACT_ATOMS: atom_id res chain seq x y z
N ILE A 1 22.22 -39.63 11.29
CA ILE A 1 21.84 -38.32 11.92
C ILE A 1 21.37 -38.67 13.32
N ASP A 2 22.09 -38.17 14.33
CA ASP A 2 21.79 -38.43 15.73
C ASP A 2 20.51 -37.66 16.08
N ILE A 3 19.44 -38.41 16.43
CA ILE A 3 18.11 -37.88 16.80
C ILE A 3 18.22 -36.90 17.97
N PHE A 4 19.13 -37.12 18.91
CA PHE A 4 19.33 -36.24 20.06
C PHE A 4 19.90 -34.86 19.62
N ASN A 5 20.80 -34.83 18.66
CA ASN A 5 21.32 -33.60 18.10
C ASN A 5 20.25 -32.83 17.31
N LEU A 6 19.35 -33.53 16.60
CA LEU A 6 18.23 -32.90 15.89
C LEU A 6 17.23 -32.27 16.85
N LEU A 7 16.90 -32.99 17.93
CA LEU A 7 16.00 -32.49 18.98
C LEU A 7 16.62 -31.31 19.74
N ALA A 8 17.91 -31.35 20.05
CA ALA A 8 18.61 -30.26 20.71
C ALA A 8 18.67 -29.01 19.82
N THR A 9 18.89 -29.19 18.51
CA THR A 9 18.89 -28.08 17.55
C THR A 9 17.49 -27.48 17.40
N ALA A 10 16.45 -28.30 17.30
CA ALA A 10 15.07 -27.85 17.25
C ALA A 10 14.66 -27.09 18.53
N ALA A 11 15.01 -27.63 19.71
CA ALA A 11 14.74 -26.96 20.99
C ALA A 11 15.48 -25.62 21.11
N ARG A 12 16.71 -25.54 20.64
CA ARG A 12 17.48 -24.29 20.61
C ARG A 12 16.87 -23.29 19.67
N THR A 13 16.48 -23.68 18.46
CA THR A 13 15.81 -22.81 17.49
C THR A 13 14.47 -22.29 18.02
N ILE A 14 13.68 -23.14 18.70
CA ILE A 14 12.43 -22.73 19.35
C ILE A 14 12.71 -21.73 20.47
N SER A 15 13.74 -21.97 21.29
CA SER A 15 14.16 -21.05 22.36
C SER A 15 14.64 -19.71 21.80
N ASP A 16 15.40 -19.70 20.71
CA ASP A 16 15.88 -18.49 20.04
C ASP A 16 14.69 -17.70 19.43
N ILE A 17 13.71 -18.40 18.83
CA ILE A 17 12.45 -17.79 18.36
C ILE A 17 11.65 -17.20 19.52
N GLN A 18 11.57 -17.87 20.65
CA GLN A 18 10.92 -17.34 21.85
C GLN A 18 11.68 -16.12 22.41
N ALA A 19 13.00 -16.14 22.45
CA ALA A 19 13.83 -15.01 22.87
C ALA A 19 13.66 -13.79 21.96
N LEU A 20 13.51 -13.97 20.65
CA LEU A 20 13.19 -12.89 19.71
C LEU A 20 11.82 -12.26 19.97
N ASN A 21 10.84 -13.05 20.44
CA ASN A 21 9.51 -12.54 20.81
C ASN A 21 9.47 -11.84 22.19
N VAL A 22 10.40 -12.17 23.10
CA VAL A 22 10.46 -11.60 24.48
C VAL A 22 11.15 -10.23 24.50
N ASN A 23 11.85 -9.83 23.44
CA ASN A 23 12.64 -8.59 23.40
C ASN A 23 11.83 -7.26 23.33
N LYS A 24 10.50 -7.28 23.37
CA LYS A 24 9.71 -6.07 23.65
C LYS A 24 9.35 -5.99 25.13
N GLN A 25 10.37 -5.83 25.99
CA GLN A 25 10.17 -5.57 27.41
C GLN A 25 9.53 -4.19 27.63
N ALA A 26 8.80 -4.04 28.73
CA ALA A 26 8.30 -2.74 29.16
C ALA A 26 9.48 -1.77 29.35
N ALA A 27 9.46 -0.65 28.64
CA ALA A 27 10.46 0.40 28.78
C ALA A 27 10.00 1.45 29.76
N LYS A 28 10.92 1.93 30.61
CA LYS A 28 10.64 3.05 31.49
C LYS A 28 10.52 4.34 30.66
N VAL A 29 9.59 5.24 31.02
CA VAL A 29 9.37 6.50 30.28
C VAL A 29 10.66 7.30 30.09
N SER A 30 11.56 7.29 31.09
CA SER A 30 12.85 7.97 31.03
C SER A 30 13.78 7.42 29.92
N GLU A 31 13.65 6.16 29.54
CA GLU A 31 14.44 5.55 28.46
C GLU A 31 13.93 5.97 27.06
N LEU A 32 12.67 6.37 26.99
CA LEU A 32 12.01 6.80 25.75
C LEU A 32 12.19 8.31 25.48
N THR A 33 12.67 9.09 26.48
CA THR A 33 12.81 10.54 26.36
C THR A 33 13.85 10.93 25.31
N LYS A 34 15.02 10.29 25.31
CA LYS A 34 16.08 10.57 24.35
C LYS A 34 15.68 10.23 22.91
N PRO A 35 15.17 9.03 22.59
CA PRO A 35 14.65 8.72 21.24
C PRO A 35 13.57 9.70 20.76
N MET A 36 12.70 10.15 21.67
CA MET A 36 11.67 11.15 21.35
C MET A 36 12.28 12.50 20.96
N LEU A 37 13.26 12.99 21.73
CA LEU A 37 13.94 14.25 21.42
C LEU A 37 14.75 14.15 20.11
N ASP A 38 15.45 13.04 19.89
CA ASP A 38 16.20 12.79 18.66
C ASP A 38 15.27 12.79 17.40
N ASP A 39 14.06 12.27 17.53
CA ASP A 39 13.05 12.32 16.45
C ASP A 39 12.54 13.74 16.21
N ILE A 40 12.29 14.50 17.27
CA ILE A 40 11.90 15.92 17.17
C ILE A 40 13.03 16.75 16.53
N ASP A 41 14.28 16.53 16.94
CA ASP A 41 15.44 17.24 16.41
C ASP A 41 15.64 16.95 14.90
N LYS A 42 15.41 15.69 14.46
CA LYS A 42 15.44 15.36 13.03
C LYS A 42 14.38 16.13 12.24
N ARG A 43 13.17 16.25 12.78
CA ARG A 43 12.08 17.02 12.15
C ARG A 43 12.39 18.52 12.06
N LEU A 44 13.13 19.05 13.01
CA LEU A 44 13.51 20.48 13.03
C LEU A 44 14.66 20.79 12.08
N LYS A 45 15.56 19.83 11.85
CA LYS A 45 16.77 20.01 11.04
C LYS A 45 16.56 19.70 9.56
N ASP A 46 15.57 18.90 9.25
CA ASP A 46 15.29 18.44 7.88
C ASP A 46 13.87 18.85 7.46
N ASP A 47 13.78 19.94 6.69
CA ASP A 47 12.50 20.42 6.11
C ASP A 47 11.81 19.37 5.23
N GLY A 48 12.56 18.36 4.77
CA GLY A 48 12.06 17.21 4.00
C GLY A 48 11.68 16.00 4.85
N TYR A 49 11.94 16.01 6.16
CA TYR A 49 11.71 14.88 7.03
C TYR A 49 10.23 14.45 7.06
N LYS A 50 9.99 13.21 6.69
CA LYS A 50 8.66 12.59 6.77
C LYS A 50 8.67 11.51 7.86
N PRO A 51 7.71 11.52 8.81
CA PRO A 51 7.68 10.56 9.92
C PRO A 51 7.17 9.17 9.52
N GLY A 52 7.43 8.75 8.29
CA GLY A 52 6.98 7.46 7.75
C GLY A 52 7.17 7.36 6.25
N VAL A 53 6.72 6.24 5.69
CA VAL A 53 6.80 5.98 4.24
C VAL A 53 5.75 6.80 3.49
N THR A 54 6.12 7.32 2.33
CA THR A 54 5.26 8.13 1.45
C THR A 54 4.04 7.34 0.94
N THR A 55 2.95 8.03 0.71
CA THR A 55 1.77 7.49 0.01
C THR A 55 1.91 7.55 -1.52
N GLY A 56 2.94 8.24 -2.01
CA GLY A 56 3.14 8.53 -3.43
C GLY A 56 2.53 9.86 -3.88
N LEU A 57 1.76 10.52 -3.02
CA LEU A 57 1.08 11.79 -3.31
C LEU A 57 1.42 12.83 -2.23
N ARG A 58 2.05 13.93 -2.62
CA ARG A 58 2.48 14.98 -1.66
C ARG A 58 1.33 15.64 -0.94
N SER A 59 0.22 15.88 -1.65
CA SER A 59 -0.99 16.46 -1.08
C SER A 59 -1.56 15.59 0.05
N ILE A 60 -1.35 14.26 -0.05
CA ILE A 60 -1.73 13.27 0.96
C ILE A 60 -0.65 13.18 2.04
N ASP A 61 0.63 13.10 1.67
CA ASP A 61 1.77 13.02 2.60
C ASP A 61 1.83 14.20 3.56
N ALA A 62 1.33 15.37 3.16
CA ALA A 62 1.17 16.52 4.04
C ALA A 62 0.16 16.29 5.20
N LYS A 63 -0.67 15.24 5.12
CA LYS A 63 -1.72 14.92 6.09
C LYS A 63 -1.49 13.58 6.80
N MET A 64 -0.83 12.63 6.15
CA MET A 64 -0.56 11.31 6.68
C MET A 64 0.75 10.75 6.14
N ALA A 65 1.34 9.80 6.87
CA ALA A 65 2.43 8.96 6.40
C ALA A 65 2.27 7.56 6.99
N TYR A 66 2.74 6.55 6.27
CA TYR A 66 2.72 5.17 6.75
C TYR A 66 3.83 4.96 7.77
N ARG A 67 3.49 5.00 9.06
CA ARG A 67 4.45 4.81 10.16
C ARG A 67 4.59 3.34 10.53
N ASN A 68 5.77 2.95 11.01
CA ASN A 68 6.02 1.60 11.52
C ASN A 68 4.99 1.20 12.58
N GLY A 69 4.59 -0.05 12.55
CA GLY A 69 3.59 -0.61 13.45
C GLY A 69 2.14 -0.19 13.16
N ASN A 70 1.89 0.62 12.13
CA ASN A 70 0.54 1.06 11.76
C ASN A 70 -0.08 0.15 10.72
N LEU A 71 -1.41 -0.05 10.86
CA LEU A 71 -2.26 -0.72 9.89
C LEU A 71 -3.14 0.32 9.19
N TRP A 72 -3.08 0.34 7.86
CA TRP A 72 -3.90 1.20 7.01
C TRP A 72 -4.77 0.36 6.10
N TYR A 73 -6.01 0.80 5.88
CA TYR A 73 -6.86 0.27 4.83
C TYR A 73 -7.08 1.30 3.73
N ILE A 74 -6.89 0.88 2.48
CA ILE A 74 -7.28 1.62 1.30
C ILE A 74 -8.49 0.93 0.71
N ALA A 75 -9.65 1.58 0.71
CA ALA A 75 -10.88 0.94 0.31
C ALA A 75 -11.58 1.70 -0.83
N ALA A 76 -12.12 0.94 -1.77
CA ALA A 76 -12.93 1.44 -2.87
C ALA A 76 -13.80 0.33 -3.46
N ARG A 77 -14.74 0.70 -4.34
CA ARG A 77 -15.47 -0.26 -5.17
C ARG A 77 -14.53 -0.90 -6.21
N PRO A 78 -14.85 -2.11 -6.74
CA PRO A 78 -14.11 -2.71 -7.86
C PRO A 78 -13.98 -1.73 -9.03
N GLY A 79 -12.86 -1.75 -9.74
CA GLY A 79 -12.64 -0.90 -10.92
C GLY A 79 -12.31 0.58 -10.63
N VAL A 80 -12.41 1.05 -9.38
CA VAL A 80 -12.11 2.46 -9.03
C VAL A 80 -10.61 2.76 -9.04
N GLY A 81 -9.73 1.73 -8.95
CA GLY A 81 -8.28 1.88 -9.07
C GLY A 81 -7.49 1.61 -7.78
N LYS A 82 -8.00 0.79 -6.84
CA LYS A 82 -7.27 0.43 -5.60
C LYS A 82 -5.85 -0.06 -5.85
N THR A 83 -5.71 -1.08 -6.71
CA THR A 83 -4.39 -1.66 -7.07
C THR A 83 -3.50 -0.62 -7.75
N GLY A 84 -4.05 0.24 -8.62
CA GLY A 84 -3.29 1.34 -9.24
C GLY A 84 -2.75 2.34 -8.21
N PHE A 85 -3.55 2.69 -7.19
CA PHE A 85 -3.11 3.56 -6.09
C PHE A 85 -2.03 2.88 -5.23
N MET A 86 -2.19 1.61 -4.92
CA MET A 86 -1.18 0.81 -4.22
C MET A 86 0.14 0.79 -4.99
N ILE A 87 0.10 0.51 -6.29
CA ILE A 87 1.29 0.47 -7.15
C ILE A 87 1.96 1.85 -7.19
N THR A 88 1.19 2.94 -7.33
CA THR A 88 1.73 4.30 -7.27
C THR A 88 2.49 4.52 -5.95
N GLY A 89 1.90 4.13 -4.81
CA GLY A 89 2.55 4.23 -3.51
C GLY A 89 3.79 3.34 -3.38
N ALA A 90 3.73 2.11 -3.89
CA ALA A 90 4.83 1.16 -3.86
C ALA A 90 6.05 1.66 -4.69
N ILE A 91 5.81 2.16 -5.91
CA ILE A 91 6.85 2.75 -6.75
C ILE A 91 7.49 3.96 -6.06
N MET A 92 6.69 4.86 -5.50
CA MET A 92 7.20 6.07 -4.86
C MET A 92 7.95 5.77 -3.55
N ALA A 93 7.53 4.77 -2.79
CA ALA A 93 8.27 4.27 -1.64
C ALA A 93 9.63 3.69 -2.07
N ALA A 94 9.64 2.84 -3.09
CA ALA A 94 10.86 2.25 -3.64
C ALA A 94 11.83 3.30 -4.18
N LEU A 95 11.35 4.30 -4.94
CA LEU A 95 12.15 5.42 -5.44
C LEU A 95 12.70 6.30 -4.32
N SER A 96 12.04 6.38 -3.18
CA SER A 96 12.55 7.05 -1.98
C SER A 96 13.56 6.22 -1.17
N GLY A 97 13.95 5.05 -1.68
CA GLY A 97 14.92 4.15 -1.06
C GLY A 97 14.34 3.22 0.00
N VAL A 98 13.01 3.09 0.09
CA VAL A 98 12.35 2.17 1.02
C VAL A 98 11.98 0.89 0.29
N PRO A 99 12.61 -0.27 0.62
CA PRO A 99 12.23 -1.55 0.02
C PRO A 99 10.79 -1.94 0.38
N VAL A 100 10.06 -2.46 -0.60
CA VAL A 100 8.63 -2.72 -0.54
C VAL A 100 8.33 -4.20 -0.66
N GLY A 101 7.49 -4.74 0.23
CA GLY A 101 6.89 -6.07 0.10
C GLY A 101 5.44 -5.95 -0.40
N ILE A 102 5.04 -6.74 -1.39
CA ILE A 102 3.66 -6.81 -1.89
C ILE A 102 3.18 -8.25 -1.81
N PHE A 103 2.08 -8.49 -1.10
CA PHE A 103 1.32 -9.72 -1.15
C PHE A 103 0.11 -9.53 -2.07
N SER A 104 0.14 -10.17 -3.23
CA SER A 104 -0.92 -10.10 -4.23
C SER A 104 -1.74 -11.39 -4.21
N LEU A 105 -2.97 -11.30 -3.78
CA LEU A 105 -3.88 -12.45 -3.67
C LEU A 105 -4.89 -12.52 -4.83
N GLU A 106 -5.02 -11.43 -5.58
CA GLU A 106 -5.94 -11.32 -6.72
C GLU A 106 -5.21 -11.44 -8.06
N MET A 107 -4.01 -10.87 -8.16
CA MET A 107 -3.26 -10.76 -9.41
C MET A 107 -1.95 -11.53 -9.33
N THR A 108 -1.48 -12.05 -10.45
CA THR A 108 -0.16 -12.68 -10.56
C THR A 108 0.95 -11.61 -10.48
N LYS A 109 2.15 -12.04 -10.13
CA LYS A 109 3.33 -11.13 -10.10
C LYS A 109 3.66 -10.58 -11.47
N GLU A 110 3.39 -11.34 -12.55
CA GLU A 110 3.56 -10.89 -13.92
C GLU A 110 2.58 -9.76 -14.27
N GLU A 111 1.30 -9.86 -13.89
CA GLU A 111 0.31 -8.81 -14.10
C GLU A 111 0.65 -7.53 -13.32
N LEU A 112 1.13 -7.67 -12.08
CA LEU A 112 1.62 -6.53 -11.30
C LEU A 112 2.84 -5.90 -11.94
N MET A 113 3.76 -6.70 -12.49
CA MET A 113 4.95 -6.21 -13.20
C MET A 113 4.57 -5.36 -14.40
N PHE A 114 3.59 -5.79 -15.23
CA PHE A 114 3.09 -4.99 -16.35
C PHE A 114 2.54 -3.64 -15.88
N ARG A 115 1.78 -3.62 -14.78
CA ARG A 115 1.23 -2.36 -14.23
C ARG A 115 2.32 -1.43 -13.68
N ILE A 116 3.35 -1.98 -13.02
CA ILE A 116 4.52 -1.22 -12.57
C ILE A 116 5.24 -0.62 -13.77
N ALA A 117 5.49 -1.43 -14.81
CA ALA A 117 6.13 -0.98 -16.04
C ALA A 117 5.33 0.12 -16.74
N ALA A 118 4.00 -0.04 -16.85
CA ALA A 118 3.10 0.94 -17.43
C ALA A 118 3.16 2.29 -16.69
N GLN A 119 3.16 2.27 -15.35
CA GLN A 119 3.23 3.51 -14.55
C GLN A 119 4.58 4.23 -14.67
N ILE A 120 5.69 3.49 -14.78
CA ILE A 120 7.03 4.06 -14.88
C ILE A 120 7.32 4.57 -16.28
N SER A 121 6.97 3.78 -17.31
CA SER A 121 7.25 4.09 -18.70
C SER A 121 6.18 4.97 -19.36
N SER A 122 5.07 5.25 -18.64
CA SER A 122 3.90 5.99 -19.18
C SER A 122 3.28 5.33 -20.43
N VAL A 123 3.40 4.01 -20.55
CA VAL A 123 2.84 3.18 -21.62
C VAL A 123 1.47 2.66 -21.20
N ASP A 124 0.57 2.46 -22.16
CA ASP A 124 -0.76 1.90 -21.87
C ASP A 124 -0.66 0.47 -21.34
N VAL A 125 -1.26 0.24 -20.17
CA VAL A 125 -1.23 -1.07 -19.51
C VAL A 125 -1.95 -2.16 -20.34
N GLU A 126 -2.99 -1.78 -21.10
CA GLU A 126 -3.73 -2.71 -21.94
C GLU A 126 -2.89 -3.15 -23.15
N HIS A 127 -2.10 -2.23 -23.73
CA HIS A 127 -1.14 -2.56 -24.78
C HIS A 127 -0.07 -3.53 -24.28
N LEU A 128 0.46 -3.31 -23.08
CA LEU A 128 1.47 -4.21 -22.52
C LEU A 128 0.94 -5.60 -22.17
N MET A 129 -0.32 -5.71 -21.74
CA MET A 129 -0.89 -6.98 -21.27
C MET A 129 -1.60 -7.78 -22.36
N ASN A 130 -2.37 -7.12 -23.23
CA ASN A 130 -3.37 -7.78 -24.07
C ASN A 130 -3.24 -7.46 -25.55
N GLN A 131 -2.53 -6.39 -25.92
CA GLN A 131 -2.42 -5.92 -27.29
C GLN A 131 -0.97 -5.89 -27.75
N LYS A 132 -0.74 -5.54 -29.01
CA LYS A 132 0.60 -5.31 -29.53
C LYS A 132 1.00 -3.86 -29.21
N PRO A 133 2.05 -3.64 -28.40
CA PRO A 133 2.56 -2.29 -28.14
C PRO A 133 3.03 -1.62 -29.43
N GLU A 134 2.89 -0.30 -29.51
CA GLU A 134 3.47 0.51 -30.59
C GLU A 134 5.00 0.56 -30.45
N GLU A 135 5.69 0.86 -31.55
CA GLU A 135 7.15 0.97 -31.55
C GLU A 135 7.65 2.06 -30.57
N SER A 136 6.93 3.18 -30.52
CA SER A 136 7.18 4.28 -29.57
C SER A 136 7.07 3.84 -28.10
N GLU A 137 6.08 3.00 -27.78
CA GLU A 137 5.87 2.44 -26.45
C GLU A 137 6.99 1.47 -26.06
N LEU A 138 7.45 0.66 -27.01
CA LEU A 138 8.58 -0.26 -26.80
C LEU A 138 9.87 0.53 -26.52
N ILE A 139 10.11 1.64 -27.23
CA ILE A 139 11.24 2.52 -26.97
C ILE A 139 11.16 3.08 -25.55
N GLN A 140 10.01 3.65 -25.16
CA GLN A 140 9.79 4.18 -23.80
C GLN A 140 10.00 3.11 -22.71
N LEU A 141 9.52 1.89 -22.95
CA LEU A 141 9.73 0.76 -22.04
C LEU A 141 11.22 0.44 -21.91
N HIS A 142 11.94 0.34 -23.03
CA HIS A 142 13.37 0.05 -23.03
C HIS A 142 14.20 1.11 -22.31
N GLU A 143 13.89 2.39 -22.50
CA GLU A 143 14.55 3.50 -21.80
C GLU A 143 14.38 3.46 -20.29
N ASN A 144 13.25 2.89 -19.81
CA ASN A 144 12.95 2.78 -18.41
C ASN A 144 13.27 1.42 -17.77
N LEU A 145 13.74 0.41 -18.53
CA LEU A 145 14.04 -0.93 -18.01
C LEU A 145 15.02 -0.88 -16.82
N GLY A 146 16.11 -0.13 -16.93
CA GLY A 146 17.08 -0.03 -15.85
C GLY A 146 16.51 0.59 -14.57
N ARG A 147 15.49 1.46 -14.69
CA ARG A 147 14.79 2.01 -13.51
C ARG A 147 13.89 0.96 -12.88
N ILE A 148 13.18 0.20 -13.71
CA ILE A 148 12.26 -0.84 -13.27
C ILE A 148 13.04 -1.96 -12.56
N GLU A 149 14.14 -2.44 -13.14
CA GLU A 149 14.97 -3.52 -12.60
C GLU A 149 15.61 -3.16 -11.25
N ASN A 150 15.93 -1.88 -11.03
CA ASN A 150 16.55 -1.41 -9.79
C ASN A 150 15.55 -1.04 -8.69
N LEU A 151 14.23 -1.20 -8.89
CA LEU A 151 13.25 -0.96 -7.83
C LEU A 151 13.32 -2.06 -6.77
N PRO A 152 13.53 -1.73 -5.50
CA PRO A 152 13.51 -2.71 -4.41
C PRO A 152 12.05 -3.10 -4.05
N ILE A 153 11.31 -3.67 -4.99
CA ILE A 153 9.94 -4.17 -4.82
C ILE A 153 9.95 -5.69 -4.90
N TYR A 154 9.44 -6.36 -3.88
CA TYR A 154 9.39 -7.81 -3.75
C TYR A 154 7.94 -8.26 -3.72
N ILE A 155 7.55 -9.11 -4.67
CA ILE A 155 6.15 -9.53 -4.88
C ILE A 155 6.02 -11.01 -4.53
N ASP A 156 5.02 -11.33 -3.71
CA ASP A 156 4.56 -12.67 -3.39
C ASP A 156 3.10 -12.81 -3.84
N ASP A 157 2.83 -13.71 -4.76
CA ASP A 157 1.50 -13.98 -5.32
C ASP A 157 0.90 -15.30 -4.86
N THR A 158 1.29 -15.76 -3.67
CA THR A 158 0.73 -16.98 -3.08
C THR A 158 -0.77 -16.82 -2.84
N PRO A 159 -1.62 -17.64 -3.46
CA PRO A 159 -3.07 -17.54 -3.29
C PRO A 159 -3.52 -17.99 -1.90
N ALA A 160 -4.67 -17.49 -1.44
CA ALA A 160 -5.30 -17.87 -0.17
C ALA A 160 -4.36 -17.84 1.05
N LEU A 161 -3.45 -16.86 1.08
CA LEU A 161 -2.43 -16.69 2.09
C LEU A 161 -3.06 -16.55 3.49
N SER A 162 -2.63 -17.38 4.43
CA SER A 162 -3.02 -17.24 5.83
C SER A 162 -2.24 -16.14 6.54
N ILE A 163 -2.83 -15.61 7.64
CA ILE A 163 -2.16 -14.56 8.43
C ILE A 163 -0.82 -15.05 9.04
N MET A 164 -0.73 -16.34 9.40
CA MET A 164 0.52 -16.92 9.93
C MET A 164 1.60 -17.01 8.85
N GLU A 165 1.24 -17.45 7.66
CA GLU A 165 2.17 -17.50 6.52
C GLU A 165 2.65 -16.09 6.14
N MET A 166 1.72 -15.13 6.06
CA MET A 166 2.07 -13.74 5.79
C MET A 166 3.05 -13.18 6.83
N ARG A 167 2.82 -13.46 8.11
CA ARG A 167 3.73 -13.07 9.20
C ARG A 167 5.14 -13.62 8.98
N SER A 168 5.24 -14.92 8.70
CA SER A 168 6.53 -15.60 8.46
C SER A 168 7.24 -15.03 7.23
N LYS A 169 6.51 -14.87 6.12
CA LYS A 169 7.06 -14.30 4.88
C LYS A 169 7.49 -12.85 5.07
N THR A 170 6.71 -12.03 5.79
CA THR A 170 7.07 -10.63 6.10
C THR A 170 8.37 -10.57 6.91
N SER A 171 8.53 -11.43 7.93
CA SER A 171 9.75 -11.49 8.72
C SER A 171 10.97 -11.88 7.87
N ILE A 172 10.82 -12.88 6.99
CA ILE A 172 11.88 -13.29 6.06
C ILE A 172 12.22 -12.16 5.07
N MET A 173 11.22 -11.50 4.50
CA MET A 173 11.45 -10.36 3.59
C MET A 173 12.14 -9.20 4.30
N LYS A 174 11.79 -8.93 5.57
CA LYS A 174 12.45 -7.88 6.35
C LYS A 174 13.90 -8.21 6.64
N GLU A 175 14.20 -9.44 7.05
CA GLU A 175 15.56 -9.89 7.33
C GLU A 175 16.42 -9.92 6.06
N LYS A 176 15.89 -10.46 4.97
CA LYS A 176 16.65 -10.70 3.74
C LYS A 176 16.79 -9.45 2.87
N PHE A 177 15.76 -8.63 2.78
CA PHE A 177 15.65 -7.50 1.85
C PHE A 177 15.50 -6.14 2.53
N GLY A 178 15.33 -6.10 3.85
CA GLY A 178 15.17 -4.86 4.60
C GLY A 178 13.87 -4.12 4.30
N ILE A 179 12.78 -4.84 3.98
CA ILE A 179 11.51 -4.16 3.62
C ILE A 179 11.08 -3.18 4.69
N GLY A 180 10.68 -1.97 4.26
CA GLY A 180 10.22 -0.88 5.12
C GLY A 180 8.71 -0.64 5.05
N ILE A 181 7.98 -1.33 4.16
CA ILE A 181 6.52 -1.28 4.04
C ILE A 181 6.00 -2.57 3.41
N VAL A 182 4.78 -2.95 3.79
CA VAL A 182 4.07 -4.10 3.22
C VAL A 182 2.71 -3.68 2.68
N PHE A 183 2.40 -4.08 1.45
CA PHE A 183 1.09 -3.96 0.84
C PHE A 183 0.42 -5.33 0.71
N VAL A 184 -0.92 -5.36 0.84
CA VAL A 184 -1.75 -6.58 0.70
C VAL A 184 -2.92 -6.30 -0.22
N ASP A 185 -3.02 -6.98 -1.34
CA ASP A 185 -4.11 -6.86 -2.32
C ASP A 185 -4.88 -8.19 -2.44
N TYR A 186 -6.04 -8.38 -1.78
CA TYR A 186 -6.74 -7.56 -0.80
C TYR A 186 -7.22 -8.44 0.37
N VAL A 187 -7.52 -7.84 1.53
CA VAL A 187 -7.78 -8.54 2.80
C VAL A 187 -8.86 -9.63 2.72
N GLN A 188 -9.90 -9.44 1.91
CA GLN A 188 -11.00 -10.40 1.77
C GLN A 188 -10.60 -11.69 1.01
N LEU A 189 -9.41 -11.81 0.45
CA LEU A 189 -8.90 -13.06 -0.12
C LEU A 189 -7.99 -13.83 0.84
N MET A 190 -7.66 -13.26 1.98
CA MET A 190 -6.89 -13.93 3.03
C MET A 190 -7.73 -14.97 3.78
N THR A 191 -7.05 -15.91 4.41
CA THR A 191 -7.62 -16.92 5.31
C THR A 191 -7.09 -16.77 6.73
N ASP A 192 -7.86 -17.23 7.72
CA ASP A 192 -7.38 -17.27 9.10
C ASP A 192 -6.47 -18.49 9.39
N GLY A 193 -6.31 -19.41 8.42
CA GLY A 193 -5.52 -20.62 8.54
C GLY A 193 -6.20 -21.74 9.35
N SER A 194 -7.42 -21.54 9.80
CA SER A 194 -8.17 -22.58 10.52
C SER A 194 -8.85 -23.54 9.54
N SER A 195 -8.21 -24.67 9.26
CA SER A 195 -8.74 -25.77 8.44
C SER A 195 -9.78 -26.64 9.17
N THR A 196 -10.58 -26.10 10.07
CA THR A 196 -11.54 -26.91 10.83
C THR A 196 -12.83 -27.08 10.06
N SER A 197 -12.98 -28.29 9.55
CA SER A 197 -14.23 -28.87 9.06
C SER A 197 -15.44 -28.54 9.96
N GLY A 198 -16.47 -27.97 9.39
CA GLY A 198 -17.82 -28.13 9.90
C GLY A 198 -18.48 -27.03 10.67
N ASN A 199 -17.81 -25.96 11.09
CA ASN A 199 -18.49 -24.77 11.61
C ASN A 199 -18.34 -23.64 10.58
N PHE A 200 -19.47 -23.20 10.02
CA PHE A 200 -19.55 -21.95 9.24
C PHE A 200 -19.14 -20.79 10.18
N LYS A 201 -17.85 -20.52 10.28
CA LYS A 201 -17.40 -19.26 10.87
C LYS A 201 -18.03 -18.16 10.06
N ASN A 202 -18.70 -17.24 10.72
CA ASN A 202 -19.23 -16.07 10.07
C ASN A 202 -18.04 -15.34 9.41
N ARG A 203 -18.13 -15.04 8.11
CA ARG A 203 -17.08 -14.35 7.33
C ARG A 203 -16.59 -13.09 8.03
N GLU A 204 -17.46 -12.40 8.72
CA GLU A 204 -17.14 -11.24 9.53
C GLU A 204 -16.14 -11.57 10.67
N GLN A 205 -16.28 -12.72 11.32
CA GLN A 205 -15.36 -13.16 12.38
C GLN A 205 -13.98 -13.53 11.81
N GLU A 206 -13.95 -14.15 10.65
CA GLU A 206 -12.71 -14.48 9.93
C GLU A 206 -11.94 -13.21 9.57
N ILE A 207 -12.61 -12.24 8.93
CA ILE A 207 -12.02 -10.94 8.57
C ILE A 207 -11.55 -10.19 9.83
N SER A 208 -12.29 -10.28 10.93
CA SER A 208 -11.90 -9.71 12.22
C SER A 208 -10.59 -10.33 12.75
N THR A 209 -10.44 -11.63 12.61
CA THR A 209 -9.21 -12.34 13.02
C THR A 209 -8.03 -11.94 12.14
N ILE A 210 -8.24 -11.86 10.82
CA ILE A 210 -7.23 -11.42 9.85
C ILE A 210 -6.81 -9.98 10.14
N SER A 211 -7.75 -9.06 10.38
CA SER A 211 -7.47 -7.65 10.67
C SER A 211 -6.56 -7.48 11.90
N ARG A 212 -6.92 -8.17 13.00
CA ARG A 212 -6.07 -8.17 14.21
C ARG A 212 -4.70 -8.77 13.95
N GLY A 213 -4.63 -9.84 13.15
CA GLY A 213 -3.37 -10.43 12.73
C GLY A 213 -2.51 -9.49 11.90
N LEU A 214 -3.09 -8.75 10.94
CA LEU A 214 -2.38 -7.74 10.16
C LEU A 214 -1.80 -6.63 11.06
N LYS A 215 -2.58 -6.17 12.05
CA LYS A 215 -2.09 -5.19 13.04
C LYS A 215 -0.95 -5.77 13.88
N GLN A 216 -1.01 -7.05 14.22
CA GLN A 216 0.07 -7.73 14.94
C GLN A 216 1.33 -7.83 14.08
N VAL A 217 1.22 -8.23 12.81
CA VAL A 217 2.35 -8.25 11.84
C VAL A 217 3.02 -6.88 11.74
N ALA A 218 2.23 -5.81 11.58
CA ALA A 218 2.76 -4.45 11.54
C ALA A 218 3.62 -4.11 12.76
N LYS A 219 3.14 -4.46 13.97
CA LYS A 219 3.85 -4.18 15.22
C LYS A 219 5.08 -5.06 15.45
N GLU A 220 4.98 -6.35 15.14
CA GLU A 220 6.06 -7.31 15.38
C GLU A 220 7.20 -7.15 14.40
N CYS A 221 6.86 -6.99 13.12
CA CYS A 221 7.85 -6.76 12.07
C CYS A 221 8.33 -5.30 12.02
N ASP A 222 7.74 -4.41 12.83
CA ASP A 222 8.06 -2.96 12.84
C ASP A 222 8.09 -2.34 11.44
N VAL A 223 6.99 -2.56 10.69
CA VAL A 223 6.74 -2.00 9.36
C VAL A 223 5.30 -1.52 9.28
N PRO A 224 4.96 -0.50 8.48
CA PRO A 224 3.58 -0.23 8.13
C PRO A 224 3.03 -1.35 7.26
N VAL A 225 1.79 -1.75 7.53
CA VAL A 225 1.00 -2.65 6.69
C VAL A 225 -0.14 -1.86 6.07
N VAL A 226 -0.22 -1.87 4.76
CA VAL A 226 -1.27 -1.20 3.98
C VAL A 226 -2.07 -2.27 3.24
N SER A 227 -3.29 -2.53 3.68
CA SER A 227 -4.14 -3.54 3.07
C SER A 227 -5.25 -2.90 2.24
N LEU A 228 -5.46 -3.42 1.05
CA LEU A 228 -6.60 -3.04 0.24
C LEU A 228 -7.86 -3.72 0.77
N SER A 229 -9.00 -3.06 0.61
CA SER A 229 -10.31 -3.59 0.99
C SER A 229 -11.37 -3.19 -0.04
N GLN A 230 -12.29 -4.10 -0.30
CA GLN A 230 -13.43 -3.82 -1.15
C GLN A 230 -14.58 -3.27 -0.31
N LEU A 231 -15.25 -2.21 -0.82
CA LEU A 231 -16.43 -1.63 -0.18
C LEU A 231 -17.69 -2.43 -0.47
N SER A 232 -18.66 -2.39 0.45
CA SER A 232 -20.00 -2.94 0.27
C SER A 232 -20.69 -2.35 -0.95
N ARG A 233 -21.58 -3.15 -1.59
CA ARG A 233 -22.42 -2.72 -2.70
C ARG A 233 -23.46 -1.67 -2.30
N ASP A 234 -23.71 -1.50 -1.00
CA ASP A 234 -24.70 -0.55 -0.49
C ASP A 234 -24.33 0.92 -0.78
N VAL A 235 -23.05 1.22 -0.99
CA VAL A 235 -22.58 2.53 -1.47
C VAL A 235 -23.30 2.94 -2.77
N GLU A 236 -23.53 2.00 -3.68
CA GLU A 236 -24.14 2.28 -5.00
C GLU A 236 -25.64 2.57 -4.92
N LYS A 237 -26.29 2.15 -3.83
CA LYS A 237 -27.73 2.37 -3.61
C LYS A 237 -28.04 3.75 -3.02
N ARG A 238 -27.03 4.45 -2.49
CA ARG A 238 -27.20 5.78 -1.92
C ARG A 238 -27.25 6.86 -3.00
N GLY A 239 -27.93 7.95 -2.72
CA GLY A 239 -27.93 9.14 -3.60
C GLY A 239 -26.55 9.79 -3.66
N ASP A 240 -25.85 9.90 -2.53
CA ASP A 240 -24.43 10.26 -2.47
C ASP A 240 -23.59 8.99 -2.42
N LYS A 241 -22.86 8.74 -3.49
CA LYS A 241 -21.97 7.56 -3.66
C LYS A 241 -20.57 7.74 -3.09
N ARG A 242 -20.32 8.87 -2.45
CA ARG A 242 -19.06 9.13 -1.76
C ARG A 242 -18.91 8.20 -0.57
N PRO A 243 -17.80 7.41 -0.48
CA PRO A 243 -17.62 6.41 0.56
C PRO A 243 -17.57 7.01 1.98
N VAL A 244 -18.09 6.26 2.95
CA VAL A 244 -18.04 6.57 4.37
C VAL A 244 -17.62 5.31 5.17
N LEU A 245 -17.20 5.47 6.44
CA LEU A 245 -16.69 4.35 7.25
C LEU A 245 -17.67 3.19 7.38
N SER A 246 -18.98 3.46 7.43
CA SER A 246 -19.98 2.40 7.47
C SER A 246 -20.03 1.50 6.24
N ASP A 247 -19.39 1.89 5.13
CA ASP A 247 -19.32 1.09 3.90
C ASP A 247 -18.29 -0.04 3.99
N LEU A 248 -17.44 -0.02 5.03
CA LEU A 248 -16.59 -1.16 5.43
C LEU A 248 -17.40 -2.24 6.20
N ARG A 249 -18.72 -2.23 6.14
CA ARG A 249 -19.67 -2.85 7.07
C ARG A 249 -19.66 -4.37 7.16
N GLU A 250 -19.17 -5.10 6.18
CA GLU A 250 -18.89 -6.54 6.31
C GLU A 250 -17.66 -6.82 7.19
N SER A 251 -17.07 -5.76 7.74
CA SER A 251 -15.81 -5.77 8.45
C SER A 251 -15.73 -4.59 9.43
N GLY A 252 -16.70 -4.42 10.32
CA GLY A 252 -16.65 -3.40 11.40
C GLY A 252 -15.35 -3.44 12.21
N SER A 253 -14.72 -4.61 12.26
CA SER A 253 -13.40 -4.81 12.83
C SER A 253 -12.27 -4.14 12.06
N LEU A 254 -12.35 -4.04 10.70
CA LEU A 254 -11.34 -3.34 9.92
C LEU A 254 -11.23 -1.88 10.34
N GLU A 255 -12.38 -1.23 10.57
CA GLU A 255 -12.40 0.13 11.07
C GLU A 255 -11.76 0.21 12.47
N GLN A 256 -12.11 -0.69 13.39
CA GLN A 256 -11.64 -0.64 14.79
C GLN A 256 -10.13 -0.86 14.89
N ASP A 257 -9.59 -1.84 14.19
CA ASP A 257 -8.17 -2.24 14.26
C ASP A 257 -7.24 -1.27 13.51
N ALA A 258 -7.74 -0.59 12.48
CA ALA A 258 -6.97 0.32 11.65
C ALA A 258 -6.49 1.56 12.40
N ASP A 259 -5.26 1.98 12.17
CA ASP A 259 -4.75 3.30 12.54
C ASP A 259 -5.21 4.38 11.56
N GLY A 260 -5.50 3.99 10.33
CA GLY A 260 -6.09 4.85 9.34
C GLY A 260 -6.88 4.12 8.26
N VAL A 261 -7.83 4.84 7.69
CA VAL A 261 -8.68 4.37 6.58
C VAL A 261 -8.71 5.46 5.51
N VAL A 262 -8.41 5.05 4.29
CA VAL A 262 -8.40 5.90 3.11
C VAL A 262 -9.41 5.36 2.11
N PHE A 263 -10.28 6.21 1.59
CA PHE A 263 -11.15 5.87 0.48
C PHE A 263 -10.68 6.52 -0.80
N ILE A 264 -10.85 5.81 -1.89
CA ILE A 264 -10.69 6.34 -3.25
C ILE A 264 -12.09 6.54 -3.82
N TYR A 265 -12.38 7.76 -4.25
CA TYR A 265 -13.62 8.11 -4.91
C TYR A 265 -13.33 8.72 -6.28
N ARG A 266 -14.02 8.22 -7.32
CA ARG A 266 -13.93 8.74 -8.68
C ARG A 266 -15.33 9.08 -9.15
N PRO A 267 -15.69 10.38 -9.25
CA PRO A 267 -17.01 10.82 -9.71
C PRO A 267 -17.38 10.26 -11.09
N GLU A 268 -16.41 10.26 -12.02
CA GLU A 268 -16.58 9.73 -13.37
C GLU A 268 -17.05 8.26 -13.38
N TYR A 269 -16.49 7.43 -12.49
CA TYR A 269 -16.88 6.02 -12.35
C TYR A 269 -18.35 5.85 -11.97
N HIS A 270 -18.90 6.85 -11.26
CA HIS A 270 -20.30 6.90 -10.83
C HIS A 270 -21.20 7.67 -11.81
N HIS A 271 -20.73 7.96 -13.03
CA HIS A 271 -21.42 8.75 -14.06
C HIS A 271 -21.71 10.22 -13.65
N GLU A 272 -20.96 10.74 -12.70
CA GLU A 272 -21.00 12.13 -12.29
C GLU A 272 -19.99 12.92 -13.13
N HIS A 273 -20.37 13.36 -14.32
CA HIS A 273 -19.48 13.99 -15.30
C HIS A 273 -19.18 15.45 -15.02
N ARG A 274 -19.89 16.07 -14.08
CA ARG A 274 -19.66 17.44 -13.64
C ARG A 274 -19.71 17.54 -12.13
N ASP A 275 -18.83 18.36 -11.56
CA ASP A 275 -18.88 18.68 -10.14
C ASP A 275 -19.98 19.71 -9.83
N LYS A 276 -20.14 20.07 -8.54
CA LYS A 276 -21.17 21.06 -8.10
C LYS A 276 -20.93 22.46 -8.67
N GLU A 277 -19.73 22.73 -9.15
CA GLU A 277 -19.30 24.00 -9.76
C GLU A 277 -19.42 23.96 -11.29
N GLY A 278 -19.86 22.83 -11.87
CA GLY A 278 -20.05 22.65 -13.31
C GLY A 278 -18.79 22.21 -14.07
N ASN A 279 -17.65 22.00 -13.39
CA ASN A 279 -16.39 21.58 -14.02
C ASN A 279 -16.45 20.09 -14.40
N SER A 280 -15.71 19.70 -15.43
CA SER A 280 -15.57 18.31 -15.82
C SER A 280 -14.87 17.49 -14.72
N THR A 281 -15.38 16.30 -14.44
CA THR A 281 -14.80 15.35 -13.49
C THR A 281 -13.91 14.29 -14.19
N ALA A 282 -13.73 14.38 -15.51
CA ALA A 282 -12.92 13.43 -16.27
C ALA A 282 -11.50 13.33 -15.72
N GLY A 283 -11.06 12.12 -15.41
CA GLY A 283 -9.76 11.84 -14.80
C GLY A 283 -9.59 12.41 -13.38
N SER A 284 -10.66 12.94 -12.76
CA SER A 284 -10.61 13.40 -11.36
C SER A 284 -10.82 12.24 -10.40
N ALA A 285 -10.04 12.22 -9.32
CA ALA A 285 -10.25 11.33 -8.20
C ALA A 285 -10.12 12.12 -6.88
N GLU A 286 -10.72 11.58 -5.83
CA GLU A 286 -10.60 12.13 -4.48
C GLU A 286 -10.06 11.04 -3.54
N ILE A 287 -9.01 11.37 -2.81
CA ILE A 287 -8.44 10.54 -1.76
C ILE A 287 -8.94 11.07 -0.42
N ILE A 288 -9.74 10.26 0.27
CA ILE A 288 -10.45 10.65 1.49
C ILE A 288 -9.82 9.90 2.66
N ILE A 289 -9.10 10.62 3.53
CA ILE A 289 -8.62 10.09 4.81
C ILE A 289 -9.81 10.15 5.78
N ALA A 290 -10.55 9.05 5.90
CA ALA A 290 -11.77 8.98 6.69
C ALA A 290 -11.50 8.64 8.16
N LYS A 291 -10.39 7.97 8.46
CA LYS A 291 -9.89 7.71 9.80
C LYS A 291 -8.39 7.94 9.86
N HIS A 292 -7.92 8.59 10.91
CA HIS A 292 -6.50 8.74 11.22
C HIS A 292 -6.31 8.85 12.73
N ARG A 293 -5.77 7.79 13.37
CA ARG A 293 -5.62 7.73 14.84
C ARG A 293 -4.74 8.83 15.40
N ASN A 294 -3.69 9.20 14.68
CA ASN A 294 -2.67 10.17 15.11
C ASN A 294 -2.65 11.44 14.27
N GLY A 295 -3.73 11.75 13.57
CA GLY A 295 -3.81 12.92 12.70
C GLY A 295 -5.25 13.34 12.38
N SER A 296 -5.40 14.27 11.46
CA SER A 296 -6.70 14.79 11.05
C SER A 296 -7.25 14.00 9.87
N ILE A 297 -8.59 13.93 9.79
CA ILE A 297 -9.29 13.53 8.58
C ILE A 297 -9.12 14.62 7.50
N ALA A 298 -9.08 14.22 6.25
CA ALA A 298 -8.90 15.13 5.12
C ALA A 298 -9.43 14.50 3.84
N ALA A 299 -9.71 15.33 2.84
CA ALA A 299 -9.95 14.88 1.49
C ALA A 299 -9.11 15.72 0.53
N ARG A 300 -8.57 15.11 -0.52
CA ARG A 300 -7.73 15.75 -1.52
C ARG A 300 -8.13 15.30 -2.90
N LYS A 301 -8.35 16.26 -3.79
CA LYS A 301 -8.52 16.00 -5.23
C LYS A 301 -7.15 15.66 -5.82
N VAL A 302 -7.11 14.63 -6.64
CA VAL A 302 -5.94 14.16 -7.38
C VAL A 302 -6.36 13.82 -8.81
N ARG A 303 -5.41 13.62 -9.71
CA ARG A 303 -5.67 13.15 -11.07
C ARG A 303 -5.47 11.65 -11.15
N PHE A 304 -6.37 10.95 -11.81
CA PHE A 304 -6.23 9.57 -12.23
C PHE A 304 -5.96 9.49 -13.72
N ILE A 305 -4.84 8.87 -14.10
CA ILE A 305 -4.43 8.66 -15.48
C ILE A 305 -4.84 7.23 -15.85
N ALA A 306 -5.90 7.09 -16.64
CA ALA A 306 -6.58 5.82 -16.86
C ALA A 306 -5.71 4.79 -17.58
N HIS A 307 -5.00 5.17 -18.65
CA HIS A 307 -4.20 4.25 -19.47
C HIS A 307 -3.04 3.62 -18.69
N THR A 308 -2.46 4.33 -17.72
CA THR A 308 -1.42 3.77 -16.84
C THR A 308 -1.95 3.37 -15.46
N THR A 309 -3.22 3.59 -15.16
CA THR A 309 -3.85 3.40 -13.84
C THR A 309 -3.14 4.15 -12.70
N ARG A 310 -2.47 5.27 -13.00
CA ARG A 310 -1.63 6.03 -12.09
C ARG A 310 -2.40 7.17 -11.43
N PHE A 311 -2.11 7.42 -10.15
CA PHE A 311 -2.58 8.61 -9.45
C PHE A 311 -1.46 9.65 -9.33
N VAL A 312 -1.78 10.92 -9.56
CA VAL A 312 -0.84 12.04 -9.46
C VAL A 312 -1.48 13.24 -8.77
N ASP A 313 -0.68 14.08 -8.12
CA ASP A 313 -1.15 15.33 -7.56
C ASP A 313 -1.66 16.29 -8.65
N LEU A 314 -2.63 17.16 -8.31
CA LEU A 314 -3.13 18.18 -9.22
C LEU A 314 -2.14 19.34 -9.39
N ASP A 315 -1.41 19.67 -8.33
CA ASP A 315 -0.46 20.79 -8.34
C ASP A 315 0.86 20.41 -8.99
N ARG A 316 1.05 20.86 -10.25
CA ARG A 316 2.32 20.73 -10.98
C ARG A 316 3.47 21.55 -10.38
N ASN A 317 3.20 22.51 -9.52
CA ASN A 317 4.19 23.47 -9.00
C ASN A 317 4.95 23.01 -7.75
N LEU A 318 4.57 21.90 -7.14
CA LEU A 318 5.34 21.32 -6.05
C LEU A 318 6.47 20.49 -6.67
N PRO A 319 7.77 20.77 -6.40
CA PRO A 319 8.86 19.99 -6.94
C PRO A 319 8.70 18.53 -6.49
N HIS A 320 8.40 17.62 -7.40
CA HIS A 320 8.29 16.17 -7.14
C HIS A 320 9.70 15.57 -7.17
N PRO A 321 10.08 14.63 -6.27
CA PRO A 321 11.37 13.95 -6.40
C PRO A 321 11.56 13.32 -7.77
N ASP A 322 10.49 13.18 -8.52
CA ASP A 322 10.39 12.48 -9.80
C ASP A 322 9.99 13.36 -10.99
N ASN A 323 10.27 14.68 -10.94
CA ASN A 323 10.20 15.53 -12.16
C ASN A 323 11.18 15.07 -13.26
N ARG A 324 11.88 13.95 -13.06
CA ARG A 324 12.70 13.27 -14.06
C ARG A 324 11.92 12.23 -14.88
N ILE A 325 10.61 12.05 -14.63
CA ILE A 325 9.75 11.07 -15.35
C ILE A 325 9.04 11.70 -16.56
N GLU A 326 8.98 13.02 -16.66
CA GLU A 326 8.52 13.63 -17.91
C GLU A 326 9.72 13.69 -18.90
N PRO A 327 9.60 13.16 -20.13
CA PRO A 327 10.60 13.40 -21.16
C PRO A 327 10.72 14.91 -21.33
N GLN A 328 11.90 15.46 -21.14
CA GLN A 328 12.19 16.80 -21.57
C GLN A 328 11.95 16.80 -23.08
N SER A 329 10.90 17.47 -23.53
CA SER A 329 10.79 17.89 -24.92
C SER A 329 11.96 18.81 -25.16
N ASN A 330 13.02 18.28 -25.76
CA ASN A 330 14.06 19.07 -26.39
C ASN A 330 13.44 19.78 -27.60
N ASP A 331 12.75 20.89 -27.32
CA ASP A 331 12.38 21.88 -28.31
C ASP A 331 13.39 23.04 -28.22
N ASP A 332 14.65 22.70 -28.55
CA ASP A 332 15.70 23.66 -28.91
C ASP A 332 16.30 23.19 -30.23
N SER A 333 15.56 23.44 -31.31
CA SER A 333 16.13 23.53 -32.63
C SER A 333 16.32 25.02 -32.97
N PRO A 334 17.52 25.57 -32.95
CA PRO A 334 17.78 26.77 -33.68
C PRO A 334 18.06 26.37 -35.15
N PHE A 335 17.15 26.73 -36.01
CA PHE A 335 17.11 26.96 -37.46
C PHE A 335 15.90 26.33 -38.15
#